data_ec8c29a1c7d00e09e62bec3f1ecb768c
#
_entry.id   ec8c29a1c7d00e09e62bec3f1ecb768c
#
_cell.length_a   1.000
_cell.length_b   1.000
_cell.length_c   1.000
_cell.angle_alpha   90.00
_cell.angle_beta   90.00
_cell.angle_gamma   90.00
#
_symmetry.space_group_name_H-M   'P 1'
#
loop_
_entity.id
_entity.type
_entity.pdbx_description
1 polymer ?
#
loop_
_entity_poly.entity_id
_entity_poly.type
_entity_poly.pdbx_seq_one_letter_code
_entity_poly.pdbx_strand_id
1 'polypeptide(L)'
;MARTLRAALAESEDLTHSQSLEIVAKQFGFDNWNVLAAIISAKGGGGQAISFNQISPILRIFDEAKAREFYVDFLGFTVDWEYRFSSDLPLYAQVSRANMTLHLSGHHGDASPGANVFVTMKGVRAYQAELARKKYANLRPGVEEMPWGEVMEVTDPFSNRIRFCEQKE
;
A
#
# COMPACT_ATOMS: atom_id res chain seq x y z
N MET A 1 -30.82 -31.73 -13.42
CA MET A 1 -31.39 -30.53 -12.77
C MET A 1 -32.52 -29.88 -13.58
N ALA A 2 -32.39 -29.53 -14.86
CA ALA A 2 -33.47 -28.89 -15.64
C ALA A 2 -34.74 -29.72 -15.83
N ARG A 3 -34.66 -31.08 -15.84
CA ARG A 3 -35.83 -32.00 -15.97
C ARG A 3 -36.70 -32.01 -14.72
N THR A 4 -36.11 -31.92 -13.53
CA THR A 4 -36.84 -31.93 -12.25
C THR A 4 -37.59 -30.63 -12.01
N LEU A 5 -37.05 -29.51 -12.48
CA LEU A 5 -37.70 -28.20 -12.43
C LEU A 5 -38.95 -28.16 -13.33
N ARG A 6 -38.87 -28.74 -14.54
CA ARG A 6 -40.01 -28.83 -15.46
C ARG A 6 -41.14 -29.69 -14.93
N ALA A 7 -40.83 -30.82 -14.26
CA ALA A 7 -41.84 -31.69 -13.67
C ALA A 7 -42.57 -31.01 -12.50
N ALA A 8 -41.85 -30.30 -11.63
CA ALA A 8 -42.43 -29.56 -10.51
C ALA A 8 -43.28 -28.34 -10.96
N LEU A 9 -42.91 -27.71 -12.09
CA LEU A 9 -43.68 -26.60 -12.67
C LEU A 9 -44.90 -27.03 -13.48
N ALA A 10 -44.94 -28.28 -13.96
CA ALA A 10 -46.07 -28.80 -14.74
C ALA A 10 -47.28 -29.18 -13.89
N GLU A 11 -47.15 -29.35 -12.56
CA GLU A 11 -48.24 -29.72 -11.64
C GLU A 11 -48.90 -28.54 -10.90
N SER A 12 -48.51 -27.29 -11.15
CA SER A 12 -49.07 -26.14 -10.40
C SER A 12 -49.37 -24.98 -11.33
N GLU A 13 -50.63 -24.84 -11.67
CA GLU A 13 -51.17 -23.70 -12.45
C GLU A 13 -51.18 -22.37 -11.65
N ASP A 14 -50.87 -22.37 -10.32
CA ASP A 14 -50.92 -21.16 -9.46
C ASP A 14 -49.78 -21.12 -8.42
N LEU A 15 -48.51 -21.19 -8.84
CA LEU A 15 -47.39 -20.91 -7.91
C LEU A 15 -47.25 -19.40 -7.66
N THR A 16 -47.49 -19.01 -6.42
CA THR A 16 -47.18 -17.64 -6.00
C THR A 16 -45.66 -17.39 -6.06
N HIS A 17 -45.26 -16.12 -6.22
CA HIS A 17 -43.85 -15.73 -6.23
C HIS A 17 -43.09 -16.25 -5.01
N SER A 18 -43.72 -16.17 -3.83
CA SER A 18 -43.13 -16.68 -2.57
C SER A 18 -42.89 -18.18 -2.59
N GLN A 19 -43.83 -18.96 -3.10
CA GLN A 19 -43.67 -20.42 -3.22
C GLN A 19 -42.55 -20.80 -4.21
N SER A 20 -42.40 -20.05 -5.30
CA SER A 20 -41.32 -20.27 -6.26
C SER A 20 -39.94 -20.05 -5.61
N LEU A 21 -39.82 -19.02 -4.77
CA LEU A 21 -38.58 -18.74 -4.02
C LEU A 21 -38.23 -19.83 -3.02
N GLU A 22 -39.22 -20.36 -2.29
CA GLU A 22 -39.05 -21.49 -1.38
C GLU A 22 -38.60 -22.78 -2.09
N ILE A 23 -39.15 -23.06 -3.26
CA ILE A 23 -38.73 -24.18 -4.10
C ILE A 23 -37.28 -24.04 -4.55
N VAL A 24 -36.88 -22.84 -4.96
CA VAL A 24 -35.48 -22.54 -5.34
C VAL A 24 -34.55 -22.75 -4.13
N ALA A 25 -34.92 -22.26 -2.95
CA ALA A 25 -34.10 -22.44 -1.74
C ALA A 25 -33.88 -23.92 -1.42
N LYS A 26 -34.93 -24.75 -1.48
CA LYS A 26 -34.84 -26.20 -1.26
C LYS A 26 -33.99 -26.92 -2.30
N GLN A 27 -34.00 -26.48 -3.55
CA GLN A 27 -33.14 -27.07 -4.61
C GLN A 27 -31.65 -26.82 -4.34
N PHE A 28 -31.30 -25.70 -3.68
CA PHE A 28 -29.94 -25.40 -3.26
C PHE A 28 -29.61 -26.00 -1.87
N GLY A 29 -30.51 -26.77 -1.26
CA GLY A 29 -30.27 -27.43 0.03
C GLY A 29 -30.48 -26.53 1.26
N PHE A 30 -31.26 -25.47 1.11
CA PHE A 30 -31.58 -24.54 2.22
C PHE A 30 -33.04 -24.73 2.66
N ASP A 31 -33.27 -24.53 3.96
CA ASP A 31 -34.57 -24.73 4.58
C ASP A 31 -35.64 -23.76 4.06
N ASN A 32 -35.27 -22.54 3.73
CA ASN A 32 -36.17 -21.51 3.23
C ASN A 32 -35.41 -20.43 2.43
N TRP A 33 -36.19 -19.60 1.71
CA TRP A 33 -35.65 -18.49 0.91
C TRP A 33 -34.88 -17.45 1.72
N ASN A 34 -35.30 -17.14 2.95
CA ASN A 34 -34.60 -16.13 3.76
C ASN A 34 -33.15 -16.53 4.08
N VAL A 35 -32.94 -17.83 4.34
CA VAL A 35 -31.59 -18.37 4.58
C VAL A 35 -30.75 -18.31 3.30
N LEU A 36 -31.31 -18.73 2.17
CA LEU A 36 -30.61 -18.64 0.88
C LEU A 36 -30.32 -17.17 0.50
N ALA A 37 -31.31 -16.28 0.65
CA ALA A 37 -31.16 -14.86 0.36
C ALA A 37 -30.10 -14.20 1.24
N ALA A 38 -30.06 -14.53 2.54
CA ALA A 38 -29.01 -14.05 3.46
C ALA A 38 -27.61 -14.50 3.02
N ILE A 39 -27.46 -15.75 2.57
CA ILE A 39 -26.19 -16.29 2.05
C ILE A 39 -25.81 -15.67 0.71
N ILE A 40 -26.78 -15.48 -0.19
CA ILE A 40 -26.55 -14.76 -1.46
C ILE A 40 -26.16 -13.31 -1.17
N SER A 41 -26.85 -12.63 -0.25
CA SER A 41 -26.50 -11.26 0.16
C SER A 41 -25.12 -11.19 0.83
N ALA A 42 -24.78 -12.17 1.65
CA ALA A 42 -23.44 -12.26 2.28
C ALA A 42 -22.33 -12.61 1.24
N LYS A 43 -22.66 -13.39 0.20
CA LYS A 43 -21.74 -13.74 -0.89
C LYS A 43 -21.80 -12.79 -2.09
N GLY A 44 -22.94 -12.17 -2.35
CA GLY A 44 -23.18 -11.27 -3.48
C GLY A 44 -23.03 -9.79 -3.12
N GLY A 45 -22.99 -9.47 -1.83
CA GLY A 45 -22.56 -8.17 -1.30
C GLY A 45 -21.03 -8.01 -1.24
N GLY A 46 -20.31 -8.79 -2.05
CA GLY A 46 -18.86 -8.64 -2.27
C GLY A 46 -18.54 -7.44 -3.16
N GLY A 47 -19.07 -6.28 -2.86
CA GLY A 47 -18.30 -5.08 -3.10
C GLY A 47 -17.00 -5.29 -2.32
N GLN A 48 -15.89 -5.47 -3.05
CA GLN A 48 -14.58 -5.62 -2.44
C GLN A 48 -14.43 -4.48 -1.43
N ALA A 49 -14.37 -4.82 -0.13
CA ALA A 49 -14.25 -3.81 0.92
C ALA A 49 -13.02 -2.96 0.62
N ILE A 50 -13.20 -1.65 0.55
CA ILE A 50 -12.07 -0.72 0.33
C ILE A 50 -11.08 -0.95 1.47
N SER A 51 -9.84 -1.27 1.12
CA SER A 51 -8.74 -1.48 2.06
C SER A 51 -7.54 -0.67 1.63
N PHE A 52 -6.96 0.07 2.56
CA PHE A 52 -5.69 0.78 2.35
C PHE A 52 -4.59 -0.04 3.02
N ASN A 53 -3.64 -0.52 2.24
CA ASN A 53 -2.57 -1.40 2.74
C ASN A 53 -1.33 -0.60 3.15
N GLN A 54 -0.91 0.33 2.30
CA GLN A 54 0.35 1.07 2.49
C GLN A 54 0.28 2.42 1.80
N ILE A 55 1.01 3.39 2.37
CA ILE A 55 1.28 4.68 1.75
C ILE A 55 2.76 4.67 1.33
N SER A 56 3.04 4.94 0.06
CA SER A 56 4.40 5.10 -0.46
C SER A 56 4.57 6.50 -1.01
N PRO A 57 5.30 7.39 -0.32
CA PRO A 57 5.60 8.72 -0.83
C PRO A 57 6.39 8.66 -2.14
N ILE A 58 6.08 9.53 -3.09
CA ILE A 58 6.85 9.71 -4.33
C ILE A 58 7.75 10.92 -4.14
N LEU A 59 9.05 10.72 -4.31
CA LEU A 59 10.07 11.75 -4.17
C LEU A 59 10.69 12.07 -5.53
N ARG A 60 10.83 13.36 -5.82
CA ARG A 60 11.44 13.85 -7.04
C ARG A 60 12.95 13.66 -7.01
N ILE A 61 13.51 13.06 -8.06
CA ILE A 61 14.94 12.95 -8.28
C ILE A 61 15.32 13.56 -9.64
N PHE A 62 16.57 14.03 -9.76
CA PHE A 62 17.10 14.63 -11.00
C PHE A 62 18.37 13.93 -11.52
N ASP A 63 18.97 13.06 -10.69
CA ASP A 63 20.20 12.34 -10.97
C ASP A 63 20.12 10.96 -10.31
N GLU A 64 20.15 9.93 -11.12
CA GLU A 64 19.99 8.55 -10.65
C GLU A 64 21.18 8.05 -9.84
N ALA A 65 22.40 8.46 -10.24
CA ALA A 65 23.61 8.06 -9.52
C ALA A 65 23.62 8.66 -8.11
N LYS A 66 23.27 9.94 -7.97
CA LYS A 66 23.12 10.59 -6.66
C LYS A 66 21.96 10.04 -5.84
N ALA A 67 20.86 9.66 -6.50
CA ALA A 67 19.77 9.01 -5.81
C ALA A 67 20.18 7.64 -5.24
N ARG A 68 20.90 6.82 -6.01
CA ARG A 68 21.44 5.53 -5.53
C ARG A 68 22.42 5.73 -4.39
N GLU A 69 23.39 6.63 -4.56
CA GLU A 69 24.36 6.97 -3.50
C GLU A 69 23.66 7.35 -2.20
N PHE A 70 22.60 8.17 -2.26
CA PHE A 70 21.89 8.62 -1.07
C PHE A 70 20.95 7.56 -0.50
N TYR A 71 20.03 7.03 -1.30
CA TYR A 71 18.99 6.13 -0.80
C TYR A 71 19.51 4.71 -0.55
N VAL A 72 20.36 4.18 -1.44
CA VAL A 72 20.85 2.81 -1.33
C VAL A 72 22.10 2.77 -0.45
N ASP A 73 23.15 3.47 -0.84
CA ASP A 73 24.45 3.34 -0.18
C ASP A 73 24.46 4.01 1.19
N PHE A 74 23.94 5.24 1.30
CA PHE A 74 23.93 5.97 2.55
C PHE A 74 22.76 5.55 3.46
N LEU A 75 21.50 5.69 3.03
CA LEU A 75 20.36 5.34 3.87
C LEU A 75 20.13 3.83 4.03
N GLY A 76 20.70 2.98 3.15
CA GLY A 76 20.63 1.52 3.23
C GLY A 76 19.28 0.95 2.78
N PHE A 77 18.59 1.61 1.87
CA PHE A 77 17.44 1.04 1.18
C PHE A 77 17.88 0.04 0.12
N THR A 78 17.00 -0.89 -0.19
CA THR A 78 17.15 -1.83 -1.31
C THR A 78 16.27 -1.36 -2.47
N VAL A 79 16.76 -1.48 -3.69
CA VAL A 79 15.94 -1.27 -4.89
C VAL A 79 15.08 -2.51 -5.09
N ASP A 80 13.75 -2.33 -5.02
CA ASP A 80 12.81 -3.44 -5.21
C ASP A 80 12.55 -3.68 -6.70
N TRP A 81 12.35 -2.60 -7.44
CA TRP A 81 12.18 -2.62 -8.89
C TRP A 81 12.44 -1.23 -9.49
N GLU A 82 12.70 -1.23 -10.81
CA GLU A 82 12.91 -0.06 -11.63
C GLU A 82 12.09 -0.17 -12.90
N TYR A 83 11.58 0.94 -13.37
CA TYR A 83 10.78 1.02 -14.58
C TYR A 83 11.10 2.28 -15.38
N ARG A 84 11.08 2.13 -16.72
CA ARG A 84 11.12 3.23 -17.69
C ARG A 84 10.07 2.96 -18.74
N PHE A 85 9.30 3.96 -19.11
CA PHE A 85 8.31 3.84 -20.18
C PHE A 85 8.96 3.60 -21.55
N SER A 86 10.17 4.12 -21.77
CA SER A 86 11.09 3.77 -22.84
C SER A 86 12.53 4.01 -22.37
N SER A 87 13.52 3.51 -23.11
CA SER A 87 14.95 3.55 -22.69
C SER A 87 15.51 4.96 -22.50
N ASP A 88 14.93 5.95 -23.15
CA ASP A 88 15.31 7.37 -23.11
C ASP A 88 14.52 8.20 -22.10
N LEU A 89 13.49 7.60 -21.49
CA LEU A 89 12.68 8.27 -20.47
C LEU A 89 13.27 8.14 -19.05
N PRO A 90 12.90 9.09 -18.16
CA PRO A 90 13.37 9.08 -16.78
C PRO A 90 13.01 7.80 -16.02
N LEU A 91 13.81 7.51 -15.01
CA LEU A 91 13.59 6.39 -14.11
C LEU A 91 12.39 6.63 -13.17
N TYR A 92 11.61 5.58 -12.98
CA TYR A 92 10.70 5.41 -11.87
C TYR A 92 11.11 4.15 -11.10
N ALA A 93 11.36 4.25 -9.81
CA ALA A 93 11.86 3.15 -9.01
C ALA A 93 11.15 3.06 -7.65
N GLN A 94 11.05 1.85 -7.11
CA GLN A 94 10.68 1.63 -5.73
C GLN A 94 11.92 1.21 -4.94
N VAL A 95 12.08 1.83 -3.78
CA VAL A 95 13.10 1.44 -2.80
C VAL A 95 12.45 1.18 -1.46
N SER A 96 12.95 0.17 -0.73
CA SER A 96 12.41 -0.19 0.58
C SER A 96 13.49 -0.47 1.61
N ARG A 97 13.14 -0.23 2.88
CA ARG A 97 13.93 -0.65 4.03
C ARG A 97 12.99 -1.02 5.17
N ALA A 98 13.06 -2.24 5.68
CA ALA A 98 12.10 -2.80 6.62
C ALA A 98 10.65 -2.62 6.09
N ASN A 99 9.80 -1.92 6.85
CA ASN A 99 8.41 -1.67 6.45
C ASN A 99 8.21 -0.32 5.73
N MET A 100 9.28 0.41 5.45
CA MET A 100 9.23 1.69 4.76
C MET A 100 9.47 1.50 3.27
N THR A 101 8.58 2.05 2.46
CA THR A 101 8.66 2.06 0.99
C THR A 101 8.60 3.48 0.48
N LEU A 102 9.48 3.82 -0.45
CA LEU A 102 9.50 5.08 -1.16
C LEU A 102 9.52 4.83 -2.66
N HIS A 103 8.89 5.71 -3.42
CA HIS A 103 9.07 5.77 -4.86
C HIS A 103 9.97 6.95 -5.21
N LEU A 104 10.91 6.73 -6.12
CA LEU A 104 11.82 7.74 -6.65
C LEU A 104 11.46 7.98 -8.11
N SER A 105 11.15 9.22 -8.46
CA SER A 105 10.73 9.55 -9.82
C SER A 105 11.58 10.65 -10.45
N GLY A 106 12.13 10.34 -11.61
CA GLY A 106 12.74 11.31 -12.51
C GLY A 106 11.72 12.03 -13.41
N HIS A 107 10.44 11.65 -13.39
CA HIS A 107 9.42 12.20 -14.27
C HIS A 107 8.91 13.56 -13.79
N HIS A 108 8.79 14.51 -14.72
CA HIS A 108 8.19 15.80 -14.43
C HIS A 108 6.69 15.62 -14.10
N GLY A 109 6.26 16.24 -13.01
CA GLY A 109 4.86 16.23 -12.60
C GLY A 109 4.50 15.17 -11.54
N ASP A 110 5.32 14.14 -11.34
CA ASP A 110 5.03 13.09 -10.33
C ASP A 110 5.17 13.61 -8.89
N ALA A 111 6.16 14.46 -8.65
CA ALA A 111 6.41 15.07 -7.37
C ALA A 111 7.14 16.40 -7.53
N SER A 112 7.05 17.26 -6.51
CA SER A 112 7.80 18.52 -6.44
C SER A 112 9.07 18.34 -5.62
N PRO A 113 10.18 19.02 -5.98
CA PRO A 113 11.36 19.11 -5.10
C PRO A 113 11.00 19.68 -3.74
N GLY A 114 11.69 19.22 -2.69
CA GLY A 114 11.46 19.73 -1.34
C GLY A 114 10.29 19.04 -0.62
N ALA A 115 9.87 17.87 -1.08
CA ALA A 115 8.89 17.06 -0.37
C ALA A 115 9.36 16.73 1.05
N ASN A 116 8.40 16.66 2.01
CA ASN A 116 8.69 16.25 3.38
C ASN A 116 7.96 14.95 3.70
N VAL A 117 8.69 13.99 4.26
CA VAL A 117 8.16 12.71 4.73
C VAL A 117 8.43 12.58 6.21
N PHE A 118 7.41 12.28 7.00
CA PHE A 118 7.55 11.98 8.41
C PHE A 118 7.33 10.49 8.65
N VAL A 119 8.31 9.84 9.29
CA VAL A 119 8.35 8.39 9.51
C VAL A 119 8.44 8.12 10.99
N THR A 120 7.46 7.42 11.54
CA THR A 120 7.57 6.88 12.90
C THR A 120 8.37 5.59 12.88
N MET A 121 9.31 5.46 13.81
CA MET A 121 10.17 4.28 13.91
C MET A 121 10.55 3.98 15.35
N LYS A 122 11.21 2.85 15.56
CA LYS A 122 11.97 2.54 16.79
C LYS A 122 13.46 2.46 16.43
N GLY A 123 14.33 2.88 17.36
CA GLY A 123 15.78 2.81 17.20
C GLY A 123 16.39 3.94 16.38
N VAL A 124 15.87 5.18 16.49
CA VAL A 124 16.39 6.34 15.74
C VAL A 124 17.87 6.60 16.04
N ARG A 125 18.32 6.45 17.30
CA ARG A 125 19.73 6.59 17.67
C ARG A 125 20.64 5.51 17.07
N ALA A 126 20.13 4.27 17.00
CA ALA A 126 20.87 3.18 16.38
C ALA A 126 21.02 3.42 14.87
N TYR A 127 19.96 3.92 14.22
CA TYR A 127 20.01 4.28 12.81
C TYR A 127 20.95 5.46 12.55
N GLN A 128 20.90 6.49 13.38
CA GLN A 128 21.86 7.63 13.32
C GLN A 128 23.31 7.14 13.42
N ALA A 129 23.60 6.25 14.39
CA ALA A 129 24.93 5.70 14.57
C ALA A 129 25.38 4.85 13.34
N GLU A 130 24.47 4.13 12.69
CA GLU A 130 24.74 3.43 11.43
C GLU A 130 25.14 4.41 10.34
N LEU A 131 24.34 5.47 10.13
CA LEU A 131 24.61 6.48 9.10
C LEU A 131 25.93 7.22 9.37
N ALA A 132 26.22 7.54 10.61
CA ALA A 132 27.46 8.20 10.99
C ALA A 132 28.72 7.37 10.64
N ARG A 133 28.63 6.04 10.76
CA ARG A 133 29.73 5.11 10.38
C ARG A 133 30.02 5.10 8.88
N LYS A 134 29.00 5.38 8.04
CA LYS A 134 29.17 5.39 6.58
C LYS A 134 29.95 6.63 6.08
N LYS A 135 30.14 7.66 6.92
CA LYS A 135 30.93 8.84 6.62
C LYS A 135 30.52 9.54 5.32
N TYR A 136 29.23 9.62 5.06
CA TYR A 136 28.71 10.29 3.87
C TYR A 136 29.16 11.76 3.87
N ALA A 137 29.78 12.21 2.76
CA ALA A 137 30.49 13.50 2.73
C ALA A 137 29.54 14.69 2.87
N ASN A 138 28.32 14.57 2.38
CA ASN A 138 27.39 15.69 2.23
C ASN A 138 26.40 15.83 3.40
N LEU A 139 26.32 14.87 4.32
CA LEU A 139 25.36 14.88 5.41
C LEU A 139 25.87 14.14 6.65
N ARG A 140 25.72 14.78 7.79
CA ARG A 140 25.98 14.18 9.13
C ARG A 140 24.75 14.40 10.00
N PRO A 141 23.73 13.52 9.92
CA PRO A 141 22.50 13.72 10.66
C PRO A 141 22.75 13.60 12.17
N GLY A 142 22.18 14.54 12.93
CA GLY A 142 22.05 14.46 14.38
C GLY A 142 20.68 13.97 14.81
N VAL A 143 20.55 13.63 16.09
CA VAL A 143 19.25 13.36 16.72
C VAL A 143 18.92 14.52 17.63
N GLU A 144 17.76 15.13 17.43
CA GLU A 144 17.23 16.21 18.26
C GLU A 144 16.10 15.70 19.15
N GLU A 145 16.07 16.17 20.38
CA GLU A 145 14.99 15.86 21.30
C GLU A 145 13.85 16.88 21.14
N MET A 146 12.69 16.39 20.71
CA MET A 146 11.47 17.17 20.54
C MET A 146 10.44 16.82 21.62
N PRO A 147 9.44 17.69 21.87
CA PRO A 147 8.39 17.36 22.84
C PRO A 147 7.67 16.02 22.58
N TRP A 148 7.58 15.61 21.32
CA TRP A 148 6.90 14.40 20.89
C TRP A 148 7.80 13.18 20.67
N GLY A 149 9.13 13.32 20.74
CA GLY A 149 10.06 12.22 20.53
C GLY A 149 11.45 12.66 20.10
N GLU A 150 12.29 11.70 19.81
CA GLU A 150 13.62 11.91 19.23
C GLU A 150 13.53 11.91 17.70
N VAL A 151 14.06 12.93 17.06
CA VAL A 151 13.94 13.16 15.62
C VAL A 151 15.31 13.27 14.97
N MET A 152 15.51 12.49 13.91
CA MET A 152 16.64 12.63 12.99
C MET A 152 16.10 13.09 11.63
N GLU A 153 16.60 14.21 11.12
CA GLU A 153 16.27 14.69 9.77
C GLU A 153 17.41 14.42 8.80
N VAL A 154 17.07 13.94 7.62
CA VAL A 154 17.98 13.82 6.49
C VAL A 154 17.41 14.57 5.29
N THR A 155 18.28 15.23 4.52
CA THR A 155 17.91 15.92 3.28
C THR A 155 18.68 15.27 2.14
N ASP A 156 17.96 14.86 1.09
CA ASP A 156 18.55 14.26 -0.09
C ASP A 156 19.17 15.32 -1.03
N PRO A 157 19.94 14.93 -2.05
CA PRO A 157 20.53 15.84 -3.01
C PRO A 157 19.54 16.69 -3.83
N PHE A 158 18.25 16.39 -3.73
CA PHE A 158 17.15 17.04 -4.47
C PHE A 158 16.25 17.89 -3.57
N SER A 159 16.68 18.12 -2.33
CA SER A 159 15.98 18.88 -1.29
C SER A 159 14.77 18.19 -0.67
N ASN A 160 14.55 16.90 -0.94
CA ASN A 160 13.53 16.14 -0.21
C ASN A 160 14.04 15.86 1.20
N ARG A 161 13.15 15.92 2.20
CA ARG A 161 13.46 15.70 3.60
C ARG A 161 12.73 14.50 4.14
N ILE A 162 13.43 13.68 4.91
CA ILE A 162 12.84 12.58 5.65
C ILE A 162 13.14 12.79 7.12
N ARG A 163 12.10 12.85 7.95
CA ARG A 163 12.18 12.92 9.40
C ARG A 163 11.85 11.57 10.00
N PHE A 164 12.85 10.95 10.59
CA PHE A 164 12.72 9.72 11.34
C PHE A 164 12.47 10.06 12.80
N CYS A 165 11.33 9.65 13.34
CA CYS A 165 10.91 9.99 14.68
C CYS A 165 10.66 8.75 15.52
N GLU A 166 11.35 8.63 16.64
CA GLU A 166 11.00 7.71 17.71
C GLU A 166 10.16 8.47 18.73
N GLN A 167 8.84 8.21 18.71
CA GLN A 167 7.90 8.90 19.59
C GLN A 167 8.11 8.51 21.05
N LYS A 168 7.92 9.46 21.96
CA LYS A 168 7.81 9.20 23.40
C LYS A 168 6.54 8.40 23.67
N GLU A 169 6.64 7.40 24.54
CA GLU A 169 5.50 6.64 25.06
C GLU A 169 4.71 7.47 26.06
#